data_3fc85275bf518e5691f8625ed2543a71
#
_entry.id   3fc85275bf518e5691f8625ed2543a71
#
_cell.length_a   1.000
_cell.length_b   1.000
_cell.length_c   1.000
_cell.angle_alpha   90.00
_cell.angle_beta   90.00
_cell.angle_gamma   90.00
#
_symmetry.space_group_name_H-M   'P 1'
#
loop_
_entity.id
_entity.type
_entity.pdbx_description
1 polymer ?
#
loop_
_entity_poly.entity_id
_entity_poly.type
_entity_poly.pdbx_seq_one_letter_code
_entity_poly.pdbx_strand_id
1 'polypeptide(L)'
;NLSECNSSNKHGSVAFVDIGATSINISIFKNRKLAFTRMIKVGGDRIDNDIQEELNISIKATESIKIREVDILDSEERLNLVVRGSVDELLEEVERILKFYSNKFSGEIEKVYLYGGTSKLNNLITYVNEKIELKIDSLDSIKNLALSNKNKEESLSEYLNAIGAIIRL
;
A
#
# COMPACT_ATOMS: atom_id res chain seq x y z
N ASN A 1 13.15 15.47 9.89
CA ASN A 1 12.28 16.39 10.64
C ASN A 1 10.83 16.21 10.19
N LEU A 2 10.06 15.44 10.96
CA LEU A 2 8.60 15.29 10.83
C LEU A 2 7.85 16.53 11.33
N SER A 3 8.47 17.70 11.30
CA SER A 3 7.98 18.92 11.94
C SER A 3 7.10 19.82 11.06
N GLU A 4 6.85 19.48 9.80
CA GLU A 4 6.05 20.32 8.90
C GLU A 4 4.60 19.86 8.70
N CYS A 5 4.10 18.97 9.56
CA CYS A 5 2.66 18.71 9.67
C CYS A 5 2.07 19.57 10.79
N ASN A 6 2.22 20.88 10.70
CA ASN A 6 1.60 21.83 11.62
C ASN A 6 0.63 22.71 10.90
N SER A 7 -0.61 22.55 11.20
CA SER A 7 -1.56 23.55 11.72
C SER A 7 -3.01 23.17 11.43
N SER A 8 -3.53 22.34 12.28
CA SER A 8 -4.89 22.44 12.81
C SER A 8 -5.02 21.46 13.96
N ASN A 9 -5.53 21.94 15.09
CA ASN A 9 -5.71 21.20 16.34
C ASN A 9 -6.75 20.05 16.27
N LYS A 10 -6.71 19.22 15.23
CA LYS A 10 -7.39 17.92 15.19
C LYS A 10 -6.32 16.85 15.26
N HIS A 11 -6.37 16.03 16.28
CA HIS A 11 -5.48 14.90 16.50
C HIS A 11 -5.84 13.72 15.58
N GLY A 12 -5.68 13.89 14.28
CA GLY A 12 -5.91 12.86 13.29
C GLY A 12 -4.84 11.76 13.35
N SER A 13 -5.21 10.59 12.87
CA SER A 13 -4.31 9.45 12.76
C SER A 13 -3.82 9.30 11.32
N VAL A 14 -2.60 8.79 11.15
CA VAL A 14 -2.04 8.47 9.85
C VAL A 14 -1.80 6.97 9.80
N ALA A 15 -2.30 6.31 8.76
CA ALA A 15 -2.11 4.89 8.52
C ALA A 15 -1.02 4.65 7.47
N PHE A 16 -0.20 3.64 7.73
CA PHE A 16 0.79 3.11 6.80
C PHE A 16 0.42 1.67 6.48
N VAL A 17 0.22 1.38 5.21
CA VAL A 17 -0.23 0.08 4.70
C VAL A 17 0.83 -0.47 3.76
N ASP A 18 1.52 -1.52 4.22
CA ASP A 18 2.50 -2.28 3.46
C ASP A 18 1.81 -3.49 2.81
N ILE A 19 1.65 -3.48 1.50
CA ILE A 19 1.13 -4.64 0.76
C ILE A 19 2.31 -5.42 0.20
N GLY A 20 2.81 -6.36 1.01
CA GLY A 20 3.87 -7.28 0.60
C GLY A 20 3.35 -8.45 -0.22
N ALA A 21 4.22 -9.42 -0.52
CA ALA A 21 3.88 -10.61 -1.28
C ALA A 21 2.88 -11.51 -0.51
N THR A 22 3.19 -11.85 0.73
CA THR A 22 2.44 -12.83 1.54
C THR A 22 1.58 -12.23 2.63
N SER A 23 1.74 -10.92 2.92
CA SER A 23 1.04 -10.25 4.01
C SER A 23 0.84 -8.77 3.76
N ILE A 24 -0.22 -8.23 4.38
CA ILE A 24 -0.47 -6.80 4.50
C ILE A 24 -0.19 -6.41 5.95
N ASN A 25 0.68 -5.40 6.14
CA ASN A 25 0.97 -4.85 7.46
C ASN A 25 0.40 -3.43 7.55
N ILE A 26 -0.46 -3.20 8.54
CA ILE A 26 -1.10 -1.91 8.78
C ILE A 26 -0.58 -1.36 10.11
N SER A 27 0.00 -0.16 10.08
CA SER A 27 0.48 0.56 11.26
C SER A 27 -0.17 1.94 11.31
N ILE A 28 -0.87 2.24 12.41
CA ILE A 28 -1.57 3.51 12.58
C ILE A 28 -0.89 4.31 13.68
N PHE A 29 -0.52 5.52 13.35
CA PHE A 29 0.13 6.46 14.26
C PHE A 29 -0.84 7.58 14.63
N LYS A 30 -0.92 7.90 15.91
CA LYS A 30 -1.63 9.06 16.47
C LYS A 30 -0.65 9.87 17.30
N ASN A 31 -0.55 11.18 17.05
CA ASN A 31 0.40 12.04 17.76
C ASN A 31 1.84 11.51 17.70
N ARG A 32 2.31 11.02 16.54
CA ARG A 32 3.65 10.44 16.32
C ARG A 32 3.96 9.17 17.15
N LYS A 33 2.97 8.59 17.79
CA LYS A 33 3.11 7.32 18.52
C LYS A 33 2.36 6.23 17.80
N LEU A 34 2.93 5.04 17.74
CA LEU A 34 2.23 3.86 17.24
C LEU A 34 1.03 3.58 18.14
N ALA A 35 -0.17 3.74 17.58
CA ALA A 35 -1.42 3.54 18.28
C ALA A 35 -2.02 2.16 18.03
N PHE A 36 -1.78 1.61 16.82
CA PHE A 36 -2.33 0.33 16.41
C PHE A 36 -1.45 -0.31 15.35
N THR A 37 -1.35 -1.64 15.38
CA THR A 37 -0.74 -2.42 14.30
C THR A 37 -1.52 -3.71 14.07
N ARG A 38 -1.58 -4.13 12.80
CA ARG A 38 -2.23 -5.38 12.39
C ARG A 38 -1.52 -5.96 11.18
N MET A 39 -1.32 -7.28 11.19
CA MET A 39 -0.87 -8.05 10.04
C MET A 39 -2.01 -8.95 9.58
N ILE A 40 -2.20 -9.02 8.27
CA ILE A 40 -3.15 -9.89 7.60
C ILE A 40 -2.34 -10.83 6.70
N LYS A 41 -2.61 -12.13 6.77
CA LYS A 41 -1.88 -13.16 5.99
C LYS A 41 -2.47 -13.30 4.58
N VAL A 42 -2.49 -12.21 3.85
CA VAL A 42 -2.82 -12.14 2.43
C VAL A 42 -2.01 -11.01 1.82
N GLY A 43 -1.59 -11.13 0.57
CA GLY A 43 -0.77 -10.13 -0.10
C GLY A 43 -0.75 -10.33 -1.61
N GLY A 44 0.25 -9.77 -2.26
CA GLY A 44 0.40 -9.74 -3.72
C GLY A 44 0.48 -11.10 -4.40
N ASP A 45 0.86 -12.16 -3.67
CA ASP A 45 0.86 -13.54 -4.19
C ASP A 45 -0.53 -13.97 -4.67
N ARG A 46 -1.60 -13.38 -4.10
CA ARG A 46 -2.96 -13.61 -4.58
C ARG A 46 -3.10 -13.17 -6.03
N ILE A 47 -2.61 -11.97 -6.35
CA ILE A 47 -2.63 -11.41 -7.71
C ILE A 47 -1.80 -12.28 -8.65
N ASP A 48 -0.61 -12.73 -8.19
CA ASP A 48 0.28 -13.57 -9.00
C ASP A 48 -0.36 -14.92 -9.34
N ASN A 49 -1.07 -15.53 -8.38
CA ASN A 49 -1.81 -16.77 -8.61
C ASN A 49 -2.94 -16.57 -9.64
N ASP A 50 -3.71 -15.51 -9.52
CA ASP A 50 -4.82 -15.25 -10.45
C ASP A 50 -4.32 -14.93 -11.87
N ILE A 51 -3.18 -14.22 -12.01
CA ILE A 51 -2.50 -14.04 -13.31
C ILE A 51 -2.01 -15.38 -13.86
N GLN A 52 -1.40 -16.22 -13.02
CA GLN A 52 -0.94 -17.55 -13.40
C GLN A 52 -2.09 -18.39 -13.95
N GLU A 53 -3.22 -18.41 -13.28
CA GLU A 53 -4.40 -19.18 -13.68
C GLU A 53 -5.00 -18.64 -14.98
N GLU A 54 -5.14 -17.32 -15.11
CA GLU A 54 -5.72 -16.68 -16.29
C GLU A 54 -4.90 -16.91 -17.55
N LEU A 55 -3.57 -16.79 -17.45
CA LEU A 55 -2.66 -16.89 -18.60
C LEU A 55 -2.08 -18.29 -18.78
N ASN A 56 -2.31 -19.22 -17.85
CA ASN A 56 -1.72 -20.58 -17.82
C ASN A 56 -0.18 -20.55 -17.98
N ILE A 57 0.47 -19.70 -17.21
CA ILE A 57 1.94 -19.49 -17.22
C ILE A 57 2.56 -19.91 -15.89
N SER A 58 3.90 -19.89 -15.81
CA SER A 58 4.59 -20.16 -14.54
C SER A 58 4.51 -18.95 -13.60
N ILE A 59 4.44 -19.20 -12.29
CA ILE A 59 4.43 -18.16 -11.26
C ILE A 59 5.62 -17.20 -11.35
N LYS A 60 6.78 -17.66 -11.86
CA LYS A 60 7.96 -16.81 -12.06
C LYS A 60 7.80 -15.74 -13.13
N ALA A 61 6.88 -15.94 -14.06
CA ALA A 61 6.60 -14.97 -15.13
C ALA A 61 5.56 -13.92 -14.69
N THR A 62 4.75 -14.19 -13.68
CA THR A 62 3.61 -13.34 -13.30
C THR A 62 4.03 -11.98 -12.79
N GLU A 63 5.12 -11.88 -12.00
CA GLU A 63 5.58 -10.60 -11.46
C GLU A 63 5.97 -9.61 -12.56
N SER A 64 6.65 -10.09 -13.60
CA SER A 64 7.02 -9.24 -14.74
C SER A 64 5.79 -8.74 -15.51
N ILE A 65 4.80 -9.60 -15.71
CA ILE A 65 3.54 -9.28 -16.39
C ILE A 65 2.75 -8.28 -15.54
N LYS A 66 2.59 -8.55 -14.26
CA LYS A 66 1.91 -7.70 -13.30
C LYS A 66 2.40 -6.25 -13.33
N ILE A 67 3.72 -6.06 -13.41
CA ILE A 67 4.32 -4.71 -13.39
C ILE A 67 4.29 -4.04 -14.77
N ARG A 68 4.44 -4.81 -15.86
CA ARG A 68 4.68 -4.24 -17.20
C ARG A 68 3.42 -4.19 -18.06
N GLU A 69 2.53 -5.14 -17.93
CA GLU A 69 1.40 -5.35 -18.85
C GLU A 69 0.06 -4.99 -18.23
N VAL A 70 -0.05 -5.07 -16.89
CA VAL A 70 -1.30 -4.74 -16.20
C VAL A 70 -1.44 -3.23 -16.04
N ASP A 71 -2.57 -2.69 -16.52
CA ASP A 71 -3.06 -1.36 -16.15
C ASP A 71 -4.41 -1.52 -15.43
N ILE A 72 -4.42 -1.24 -14.14
CA ILE A 72 -5.61 -1.47 -13.32
C ILE A 72 -6.78 -0.54 -13.68
N LEU A 73 -6.55 0.56 -14.38
CA LEU A 73 -7.62 1.46 -14.86
C LEU A 73 -8.23 1.00 -16.19
N ASP A 74 -7.49 0.23 -16.99
CA ASP A 74 -8.04 -0.33 -18.21
C ASP A 74 -8.96 -1.52 -17.91
N SER A 75 -10.21 -1.41 -18.31
CA SER A 75 -11.25 -2.43 -18.12
C SER A 75 -11.60 -3.23 -19.38
N GLU A 76 -10.91 -3.00 -20.48
CA GLU A 76 -11.17 -3.71 -21.75
C GLU A 76 -10.44 -5.06 -21.76
N GLU A 77 -9.24 -5.11 -21.18
CA GLU A 77 -8.43 -6.32 -21.10
C GLU A 77 -8.88 -7.24 -19.96
N ARG A 78 -9.12 -8.52 -20.27
CA ARG A 78 -9.56 -9.52 -19.30
C ARG A 78 -8.56 -9.69 -18.14
N LEU A 79 -7.27 -9.66 -18.43
CA LEU A 79 -6.23 -9.74 -17.42
C LEU A 79 -6.35 -8.62 -16.38
N ASN A 80 -6.59 -7.39 -16.83
CA ASN A 80 -6.79 -6.25 -15.94
C ASN A 80 -8.00 -6.42 -15.04
N LEU A 81 -9.11 -7.00 -15.55
CA LEU A 81 -10.29 -7.31 -14.74
C LEU A 81 -10.02 -8.37 -13.67
N VAL A 82 -9.23 -9.40 -14.00
CA VAL A 82 -8.83 -10.44 -13.04
C VAL A 82 -7.99 -9.81 -11.92
N VAL A 83 -7.00 -9.01 -12.27
CA VAL A 83 -6.14 -8.31 -11.30
C VAL A 83 -6.94 -7.32 -10.44
N ARG A 84 -7.92 -6.62 -11.03
CA ARG A 84 -8.84 -5.76 -10.25
C ARG A 84 -9.58 -6.54 -9.17
N GLY A 85 -10.11 -7.71 -9.51
CA GLY A 85 -10.82 -8.56 -8.54
C GLY A 85 -9.93 -8.89 -7.34
N SER A 86 -8.69 -9.32 -7.60
CA SER A 86 -7.71 -9.62 -6.54
C SER A 86 -7.35 -8.40 -5.71
N VAL A 87 -7.16 -7.25 -6.35
CA VAL A 87 -6.86 -5.99 -5.66
C VAL A 87 -8.04 -5.55 -4.80
N ASP A 88 -9.27 -5.66 -5.30
CA ASP A 88 -10.47 -5.32 -4.53
C ASP A 88 -10.58 -6.17 -3.26
N GLU A 89 -10.31 -7.48 -3.32
CA GLU A 89 -10.26 -8.34 -2.13
C GLU A 89 -9.20 -7.87 -1.11
N LEU A 90 -8.01 -7.47 -1.57
CA LEU A 90 -6.97 -6.94 -0.68
C LEU A 90 -7.39 -5.61 -0.04
N LEU A 91 -8.04 -4.73 -0.81
CA LEU A 91 -8.52 -3.44 -0.33
C LEU A 91 -9.66 -3.57 0.69
N GLU A 92 -10.58 -4.53 0.49
CA GLU A 92 -11.65 -4.82 1.46
C GLU A 92 -11.06 -5.21 2.82
N GLU A 93 -10.00 -6.02 2.85
CA GLU A 93 -9.31 -6.38 4.08
C GLU A 93 -8.67 -5.15 4.76
N VAL A 94 -8.01 -4.29 3.98
CA VAL A 94 -7.43 -3.04 4.49
C VAL A 94 -8.53 -2.15 5.06
N GLU A 95 -9.59 -1.90 4.29
CA GLU A 95 -10.70 -1.03 4.68
C GLU A 95 -11.40 -1.52 5.96
N ARG A 96 -11.59 -2.84 6.08
CA ARG A 96 -12.15 -3.47 7.28
C ARG A 96 -11.33 -3.14 8.53
N ILE A 97 -10.00 -3.17 8.43
CA ILE A 97 -9.12 -2.85 9.56
C ILE A 97 -9.11 -1.35 9.88
N LEU A 98 -9.11 -0.50 8.85
CA LEU A 98 -9.16 0.95 9.04
C LEU A 98 -10.49 1.38 9.70
N LYS A 99 -11.61 0.83 9.24
CA LYS A 99 -12.95 1.03 9.84
C LYS A 99 -13.00 0.49 11.28
N PHE A 100 -12.43 -0.68 11.54
CA PHE A 100 -12.34 -1.22 12.90
C PHE A 100 -11.59 -0.27 13.84
N TYR A 101 -10.44 0.27 13.40
CA TYR A 101 -9.68 1.22 14.21
C TYR A 101 -10.50 2.48 14.50
N SER A 102 -11.09 3.09 13.48
CA SER A 102 -11.87 4.32 13.62
C SER A 102 -13.04 4.13 14.59
N ASN A 103 -13.76 3.01 14.50
CA ASN A 103 -14.89 2.71 15.36
C ASN A 103 -14.47 2.42 16.81
N LYS A 104 -13.42 1.63 16.99
CA LYS A 104 -13.00 1.18 18.33
C LYS A 104 -12.29 2.26 19.14
N PHE A 105 -11.48 3.07 18.48
CA PHE A 105 -10.63 4.06 19.15
C PHE A 105 -11.11 5.50 18.95
N SER A 106 -12.28 5.70 18.33
CA SER A 106 -12.85 7.02 18.00
C SER A 106 -11.79 7.93 17.34
N GLY A 107 -10.97 7.34 16.49
CA GLY A 107 -9.86 7.98 15.82
C GLY A 107 -10.17 8.20 14.35
N GLU A 108 -10.22 9.45 13.90
CA GLU A 108 -10.29 9.78 12.48
C GLU A 108 -8.95 9.49 11.83
N ILE A 109 -8.96 8.75 10.70
CA ILE A 109 -7.77 8.54 9.86
C ILE A 109 -7.78 9.64 8.80
N GLU A 110 -6.85 10.57 8.90
CA GLU A 110 -6.74 11.72 8.00
C GLU A 110 -6.07 11.34 6.68
N LYS A 111 -5.16 10.36 6.73
CA LYS A 111 -4.37 9.98 5.58
C LYS A 111 -3.88 8.54 5.67
N VAL A 112 -3.82 7.89 4.52
CA VAL A 112 -3.26 6.55 4.35
C VAL A 112 -2.09 6.63 3.38
N TYR A 113 -0.96 6.04 3.75
CA TYR A 113 0.17 5.82 2.85
C TYR A 113 0.24 4.36 2.46
N LEU A 114 0.18 4.10 1.17
CA LEU A 114 0.31 2.76 0.60
C LEU A 114 1.73 2.54 0.10
N TYR A 115 2.31 1.37 0.40
CA TYR A 115 3.65 0.98 -0.04
C TYR A 115 3.79 -0.56 -0.07
N GLY A 116 5.00 -1.04 -0.37
CA GLY A 116 5.29 -2.46 -0.56
C GLY A 116 5.30 -2.86 -2.04
N GLY A 117 5.67 -4.10 -2.34
CA GLY A 117 5.85 -4.58 -3.72
C GLY A 117 4.62 -4.43 -4.60
N THR A 118 3.43 -4.68 -4.05
CA THR A 118 2.17 -4.56 -4.77
C THR A 118 1.82 -3.11 -5.13
N SER A 119 2.36 -2.11 -4.41
CA SER A 119 2.13 -0.69 -4.72
C SER A 119 2.72 -0.24 -6.07
N LYS A 120 3.56 -1.07 -6.69
CA LYS A 120 4.13 -0.86 -8.03
C LYS A 120 3.15 -1.16 -9.18
N LEU A 121 2.00 -1.73 -8.89
CA LEU A 121 0.95 -1.90 -9.89
C LEU A 121 0.61 -0.57 -10.54
N ASN A 122 0.61 -0.55 -11.88
CA ASN A 122 0.36 0.67 -12.63
C ASN A 122 -1.04 1.23 -12.30
N ASN A 123 -1.10 2.52 -12.02
CA ASN A 123 -2.30 3.26 -11.66
C ASN A 123 -3.01 2.81 -10.36
N LEU A 124 -2.37 1.97 -9.51
CA LEU A 124 -3.00 1.46 -8.28
C LEU A 124 -3.50 2.59 -7.37
N ILE A 125 -2.68 3.61 -7.12
CA ILE A 125 -3.06 4.72 -6.21
C ILE A 125 -4.29 5.47 -6.74
N THR A 126 -4.37 5.72 -8.04
CA THR A 126 -5.52 6.35 -8.67
C THR A 126 -6.77 5.49 -8.48
N TYR A 127 -6.65 4.20 -8.78
CA TYR A 127 -7.74 3.24 -8.63
C TYR A 127 -8.26 3.16 -7.19
N VAL A 128 -7.36 3.11 -6.22
CA VAL A 128 -7.73 3.01 -4.80
C VAL A 128 -8.41 4.29 -4.32
N ASN A 129 -7.95 5.47 -4.76
CA ASN A 129 -8.59 6.76 -4.40
C ASN A 129 -9.99 6.91 -5.02
N GLU A 130 -10.30 6.22 -6.12
CA GLU A 130 -11.66 6.18 -6.69
C GLU A 130 -12.62 5.28 -5.89
N LYS A 131 -12.08 4.29 -5.18
CA LYS A 131 -12.83 3.27 -4.45
C LYS A 131 -13.05 3.59 -2.98
N ILE A 132 -12.06 4.19 -2.34
CA ILE A 132 -12.03 4.41 -0.90
C ILE A 132 -12.13 5.91 -0.61
N GLU A 133 -13.05 6.30 0.28
CA GLU A 133 -13.27 7.71 0.65
C GLU A 133 -12.12 8.36 1.42
N LEU A 134 -11.09 7.58 1.81
CA LEU A 134 -9.91 8.07 2.50
C LEU A 134 -8.87 8.58 1.50
N LYS A 135 -8.17 9.65 1.86
CA LYS A 135 -7.05 10.14 1.04
C LYS A 135 -5.86 9.19 1.13
N ILE A 136 -5.56 8.54 0.01
CA ILE A 136 -4.47 7.57 -0.13
C ILE A 136 -3.39 8.14 -1.03
N ASP A 137 -2.15 8.14 -0.53
CA ASP A 137 -0.96 8.52 -1.28
C ASP A 137 0.06 7.38 -1.29
N SER A 138 0.91 7.35 -2.31
CA SER A 138 2.11 6.53 -2.27
C SER A 138 3.11 7.10 -1.26
N LEU A 139 3.82 6.22 -0.57
CA LEU A 139 4.88 6.64 0.34
C LEU A 139 6.07 7.30 -0.39
N ASP A 140 6.30 6.94 -1.65
CA ASP A 140 7.30 7.57 -2.52
C ASP A 140 7.02 9.07 -2.77
N SER A 141 5.80 9.53 -2.50
CA SER A 141 5.43 10.95 -2.59
C SER A 141 5.97 11.82 -1.44
N ILE A 142 6.59 11.24 -0.42
CA ILE A 142 7.13 12.00 0.70
C ILE A 142 8.45 12.67 0.30
N LYS A 143 8.39 13.98 0.09
CA LYS A 143 9.48 14.83 -0.47
C LYS A 143 10.79 14.83 0.33
N ASN A 144 10.82 14.34 1.56
CA ASN A 144 11.99 14.44 2.46
C ASN A 144 12.76 13.12 2.64
N LEU A 145 12.37 12.07 1.91
CA LEU A 145 13.10 10.82 1.85
C LEU A 145 13.87 10.77 0.53
N ALA A 146 15.14 11.16 0.56
CA ALA A 146 16.03 11.05 -0.61
C ALA A 146 16.97 9.86 -0.45
N LEU A 147 17.00 8.97 -1.42
CA LEU A 147 18.04 7.96 -1.56
C LEU A 147 19.36 8.62 -1.98
N SER A 148 20.47 8.17 -1.40
CA SER A 148 21.81 8.54 -1.86
C SER A 148 21.96 8.15 -3.35
N ASN A 149 22.64 9.01 -4.12
CA ASN A 149 22.77 8.97 -5.59
C ASN A 149 23.25 7.66 -6.25
N LYS A 150 23.47 6.60 -5.49
CA LYS A 150 23.97 5.31 -6.03
C LYS A 150 22.89 4.34 -6.50
N ASN A 151 21.63 4.48 -6.06
CA ASN A 151 20.56 3.51 -6.35
C ASN A 151 19.29 4.24 -6.83
N LYS A 152 19.38 4.97 -7.93
CA LYS A 152 18.26 5.76 -8.48
C LYS A 152 17.10 4.94 -9.05
N GLU A 153 17.27 3.63 -9.21
CA GLU A 153 16.26 2.75 -9.81
C GLU A 153 15.44 1.95 -8.77
N GLU A 154 15.81 2.01 -7.49
CA GLU A 154 15.13 1.27 -6.43
C GLU A 154 14.13 2.17 -5.69
N SER A 155 12.89 1.71 -5.55
CA SER A 155 11.85 2.42 -4.81
C SER A 155 12.13 2.34 -3.30
N LEU A 156 12.05 3.49 -2.61
CA LEU A 156 12.13 3.58 -1.15
C LEU A 156 11.08 2.71 -0.45
N SER A 157 9.95 2.47 -1.11
CA SER A 157 8.83 1.70 -0.56
C SER A 157 9.20 0.25 -0.19
N GLU A 158 10.20 -0.35 -0.86
CA GLU A 158 10.65 -1.71 -0.56
C GLU A 158 11.49 -1.82 0.72
N TYR A 159 12.18 -0.75 1.07
CA TYR A 159 13.15 -0.75 2.17
C TYR A 159 12.67 -0.06 3.45
N LEU A 160 11.44 0.44 3.46
CA LEU A 160 10.93 1.25 4.58
C LEU A 160 10.88 0.51 5.90
N ASN A 161 10.59 -0.78 5.89
CA ASN A 161 10.63 -1.60 7.10
C ASN A 161 12.06 -1.73 7.64
N ALA A 162 13.05 -1.87 6.74
CA ALA A 162 14.46 -1.91 7.10
C ALA A 162 14.97 -0.53 7.57
N ILE A 163 14.58 0.53 6.88
CA ILE A 163 14.93 1.92 7.23
C ILE A 163 14.31 2.29 8.58
N GLY A 164 13.04 1.93 8.81
CA GLY A 164 12.36 2.17 10.08
C GLY A 164 13.00 1.42 11.26
N ALA A 165 13.57 0.25 11.04
CA ALA A 165 14.31 -0.49 12.04
C ALA A 165 15.65 0.18 12.40
N ILE A 166 16.31 0.83 11.42
CA ILE A 166 17.61 1.51 11.60
C ILE A 166 17.43 2.87 12.30
N ILE A 167 16.34 3.59 12.01
CA ILE A 167 16.07 4.92 12.61
C ILE A 167 15.67 4.83 14.10
N ARG A 168 15.33 3.64 14.59
CA ARG A 168 14.97 3.39 16.00
C ARG A 168 16.19 3.20 16.93
N LEU A 169 17.38 3.13 16.38
CA LEU A 169 18.65 3.10 17.12
C LEU A 169 19.22 4.51 17.23
#